data_c6cbf527b0cd6be059ef3f6af3a4c3a3
#
_entry.id   c6cbf527b0cd6be059ef3f6af3a4c3a3
#
_cell.length_a   1.000
_cell.length_b   1.000
_cell.length_c   1.000
_cell.angle_alpha   90.00
_cell.angle_beta   90.00
_cell.angle_gamma   90.00
#
_symmetry.space_group_name_H-M   'P 1'
#
loop_
_entity.id
_entity.type
_entity.pdbx_description
1 polymer ?
#
loop_
_entity_poly.entity_id
_entity_poly.type
_entity_poly.pdbx_seq_one_letter_code
_entity_poly.pdbx_strand_id
1 'polypeptide(L)'
;MIIVTGATGRLGRQTVDRLLDRVPAHRVGVSVRDQRKAEPLRARGVRVREGCFTDSESLAHAFEGATQVLIVSVDQFGEEAVQQHRTAIEAAVKAGARRVVYTSHMAASPASRFQACRDHAATEEILRSCGAPYTALRNGFYAASALQFLGPALDSGQVALPEDGPVSWTAHADLAEAAAAILADEGRYDGPTPPLTATRSLTFGDLATLAAGITGRPFTRTAVPDDVYRRHLAEAGVPADRVEGLMGVFTAARAGEFAAQDPTLAALIGRAPVDLAASLREQLA
;
A
#
# COMPACT_ATOMS: atom_id res chain seq x y z
N MET A 1 -4.36 19.91 -12.36
CA MET A 1 -5.27 18.99 -11.62
C MET A 1 -4.47 17.85 -11.03
N ILE A 2 -4.75 17.42 -9.80
CA ILE A 2 -4.15 16.24 -9.17
C ILE A 2 -5.06 15.05 -9.44
N ILE A 3 -4.55 14.00 -10.08
CA ILE A 3 -5.31 12.79 -10.38
C ILE A 3 -4.87 11.67 -9.44
N VAL A 4 -5.82 10.98 -8.83
CA VAL A 4 -5.56 9.81 -7.98
C VAL A 4 -6.14 8.57 -8.65
N THR A 5 -5.30 7.57 -8.92
CA THR A 5 -5.76 6.26 -9.39
C THR A 5 -6.17 5.38 -8.21
N GLY A 6 -6.88 4.28 -8.46
CA GLY A 6 -7.26 3.35 -7.38
C GLY A 6 -8.15 3.98 -6.30
N ALA A 7 -8.84 5.08 -6.59
CA ALA A 7 -9.62 5.86 -5.62
C ALA A 7 -10.86 5.14 -5.04
N THR A 8 -11.20 3.96 -5.55
CA THR A 8 -12.25 3.08 -4.98
C THR A 8 -11.68 2.03 -4.02
N GLY A 9 -10.35 1.90 -3.96
CA GLY A 9 -9.65 1.06 -2.99
C GLY A 9 -9.41 1.79 -1.67
N ARG A 10 -8.97 1.05 -0.64
CA ARG A 10 -8.79 1.58 0.72
C ARG A 10 -7.83 2.78 0.77
N LEU A 11 -6.60 2.64 0.27
CA LEU A 11 -5.59 3.69 0.32
C LEU A 11 -5.99 4.88 -0.56
N GLY A 12 -6.35 4.63 -1.83
CA GLY A 12 -6.68 5.70 -2.77
C GLY A 12 -7.88 6.54 -2.32
N ARG A 13 -8.93 5.90 -1.78
CA ARG A 13 -10.10 6.60 -1.25
C ARG A 13 -9.72 7.51 -0.08
N GLN A 14 -9.00 6.98 0.90
CA GLN A 14 -8.57 7.76 2.06
C GLN A 14 -7.63 8.90 1.63
N THR A 15 -6.77 8.67 0.63
CA THR A 15 -5.91 9.73 0.09
C THR A 15 -6.74 10.86 -0.53
N VAL A 16 -7.79 10.53 -1.31
CA VAL A 16 -8.68 11.56 -1.87
C VAL A 16 -9.40 12.31 -0.75
N ASP A 17 -9.89 11.63 0.26
CA ASP A 17 -10.56 12.28 1.41
C ASP A 17 -9.62 13.28 2.08
N ARG A 18 -8.38 12.90 2.40
CA ARG A 18 -7.37 13.79 3.00
C ARG A 18 -6.89 14.90 2.06
N LEU A 19 -6.90 14.64 0.77
CA LEU A 19 -6.53 15.65 -0.24
C LEU A 19 -7.60 16.75 -0.34
N LEU A 20 -8.86 16.40 -0.23
CA LEU A 20 -9.98 17.36 -0.23
C LEU A 20 -10.01 18.27 1.01
N ASP A 21 -9.36 17.86 2.11
CA ASP A 21 -9.13 18.73 3.27
C ASP A 21 -8.04 19.80 3.00
N ARG A 22 -7.26 19.65 1.93
CA ARG A 22 -6.07 20.48 1.62
C ARG A 22 -6.21 21.32 0.35
N VAL A 23 -6.96 20.81 -0.63
CA VAL A 23 -7.13 21.48 -1.93
C VAL A 23 -8.61 21.47 -2.37
N PRO A 24 -9.04 22.48 -3.12
CA PRO A 24 -10.42 22.54 -3.64
C PRO A 24 -10.76 21.33 -4.53
N ALA A 25 -11.98 20.81 -4.41
CA ALA A 25 -12.42 19.60 -5.11
C ALA A 25 -12.27 19.67 -6.65
N HIS A 26 -12.49 20.84 -7.24
CA HIS A 26 -12.32 21.04 -8.70
C HIS A 26 -10.87 20.87 -9.18
N ARG A 27 -9.88 20.85 -8.28
CA ARG A 27 -8.48 20.56 -8.57
C ARG A 27 -8.13 19.08 -8.44
N VAL A 28 -9.08 18.25 -7.96
CA VAL A 28 -8.90 16.80 -7.75
C VAL A 28 -9.68 16.03 -8.79
N GLY A 29 -9.06 15.02 -9.36
CA GLY A 29 -9.70 14.04 -10.23
C GLY A 29 -9.31 12.62 -9.79
N VAL A 30 -10.13 11.66 -10.19
CA VAL A 30 -9.87 10.25 -9.96
C VAL A 30 -9.98 9.45 -11.26
N SER A 31 -9.10 8.45 -11.38
CA SER A 31 -9.17 7.44 -12.43
C SER A 31 -9.55 6.11 -11.79
N VAL A 32 -10.67 5.53 -12.23
CA VAL A 32 -11.26 4.32 -11.65
C VAL A 32 -11.75 3.39 -12.74
N ARG A 33 -11.74 2.07 -12.49
CA ARG A 33 -12.25 1.06 -13.45
C ARG A 33 -13.78 1.03 -13.54
N ASP A 34 -14.47 1.38 -12.46
CA ASP A 34 -15.93 1.46 -12.39
C ASP A 34 -16.34 2.81 -11.80
N GLN A 35 -16.80 3.71 -12.65
CA GLN A 35 -17.20 5.07 -12.26
C GLN A 35 -18.37 5.09 -11.26
N ARG A 36 -19.25 4.08 -11.27
CA ARG A 36 -20.41 3.99 -10.34
C ARG A 36 -19.94 3.90 -8.88
N LYS A 37 -18.80 3.23 -8.62
CA LYS A 37 -18.20 3.13 -7.28
C LYS A 37 -17.61 4.46 -6.79
N ALA A 38 -17.38 5.41 -7.69
CA ALA A 38 -16.83 6.73 -7.38
C ALA A 38 -17.91 7.84 -7.36
N GLU A 39 -19.19 7.51 -7.48
CA GLU A 39 -20.29 8.47 -7.43
C GLU A 39 -20.28 9.37 -6.17
N PRO A 40 -19.97 8.85 -4.96
CA PRO A 40 -19.82 9.70 -3.77
C PRO A 40 -18.72 10.78 -3.90
N LEU A 41 -17.65 10.50 -4.66
CA LEU A 41 -16.61 11.48 -4.94
C LEU A 41 -17.07 12.52 -5.96
N ARG A 42 -17.81 12.10 -6.98
CA ARG A 42 -18.42 13.01 -7.96
C ARG A 42 -19.39 13.99 -7.29
N ALA A 43 -20.21 13.51 -6.37
CA ALA A 43 -21.13 14.36 -5.60
C ALA A 43 -20.41 15.42 -4.75
N ARG A 44 -19.12 15.20 -4.42
CA ARG A 44 -18.25 16.16 -3.72
C ARG A 44 -17.50 17.11 -4.68
N GLY A 45 -17.80 17.09 -5.98
CA GLY A 45 -17.18 17.94 -6.99
C GLY A 45 -15.82 17.43 -7.53
N VAL A 46 -15.45 16.16 -7.26
CA VAL A 46 -14.25 15.53 -7.81
C VAL A 46 -14.51 15.08 -9.24
N ARG A 47 -13.59 15.33 -10.17
CA ARG A 47 -13.67 14.80 -11.52
C ARG A 47 -13.49 13.28 -11.51
N VAL A 48 -14.47 12.54 -12.03
CA VAL A 48 -14.41 11.07 -12.12
C VAL A 48 -14.32 10.66 -13.58
N ARG A 49 -13.26 9.93 -13.94
CA ARG A 49 -13.08 9.33 -15.27
C ARG A 49 -12.72 7.86 -15.16
N GLU A 50 -13.10 7.09 -16.19
CA GLU A 50 -12.67 5.71 -16.31
C GLU A 50 -11.21 5.65 -16.75
N GLY A 51 -10.47 4.67 -16.19
CA GLY A 51 -9.10 4.38 -16.57
C GLY A 51 -8.67 3.02 -16.02
N CYS A 52 -8.06 2.23 -16.90
CA CYS A 52 -7.55 0.89 -16.59
C CYS A 52 -6.07 0.81 -16.97
N PHE A 53 -5.24 0.23 -16.10
CA PHE A 53 -3.79 0.12 -16.34
C PHE A 53 -3.42 -0.83 -17.50
N THR A 54 -4.40 -1.61 -17.98
CA THR A 54 -4.25 -2.44 -19.19
C THR A 54 -4.74 -1.74 -20.47
N ASP A 55 -5.23 -0.49 -20.36
CA ASP A 55 -5.79 0.28 -21.47
C ASP A 55 -5.22 1.71 -21.45
N SER A 56 -4.20 1.95 -22.27
CA SER A 56 -3.50 3.22 -22.38
C SER A 56 -4.38 4.36 -22.90
N GLU A 57 -5.41 4.07 -23.73
CA GLU A 57 -6.32 5.10 -24.26
C GLU A 57 -7.26 5.61 -23.16
N SER A 58 -7.80 4.70 -22.34
CA SER A 58 -8.61 5.07 -21.19
C SER A 58 -7.82 5.92 -20.19
N LEU A 59 -6.53 5.58 -19.96
CA LEU A 59 -5.64 6.35 -19.10
C LEU A 59 -5.32 7.73 -19.69
N ALA A 60 -5.08 7.83 -20.98
CA ALA A 60 -4.84 9.12 -21.63
C ALA A 60 -6.03 10.07 -21.43
N HIS A 61 -7.27 9.56 -21.58
CA HIS A 61 -8.48 10.33 -21.29
C HIS A 61 -8.60 10.67 -19.79
N ALA A 62 -8.31 9.69 -18.91
CA ALA A 62 -8.42 9.91 -17.46
C ALA A 62 -7.42 10.97 -16.95
N PHE A 63 -6.22 11.02 -17.53
CA PHE A 63 -5.14 11.91 -17.11
C PHE A 63 -5.10 13.26 -17.83
N GLU A 64 -6.00 13.51 -18.78
CA GLU A 64 -6.07 14.80 -19.47
C GLU A 64 -6.11 15.99 -18.50
N GLY A 65 -5.20 16.96 -18.68
CA GLY A 65 -5.05 18.14 -17.83
C GLY A 65 -4.49 17.87 -16.44
N ALA A 66 -3.90 16.69 -16.22
CA ALA A 66 -3.19 16.38 -14.98
C ALA A 66 -1.92 17.24 -14.85
N THR A 67 -1.71 17.82 -13.67
CA THR A 67 -0.42 18.38 -13.26
C THR A 67 0.37 17.39 -12.44
N GLN A 68 -0.30 16.57 -11.64
CA GLN A 68 0.26 15.47 -10.88
C GLN A 68 -0.64 14.23 -11.02
N VAL A 69 -0.05 13.05 -11.05
CA VAL A 69 -0.78 11.78 -11.03
C VAL A 69 -0.24 10.92 -9.89
N LEU A 70 -1.10 10.54 -8.94
CA LEU A 70 -0.80 9.49 -7.97
C LEU A 70 -1.21 8.14 -8.56
N ILE A 71 -0.24 7.29 -8.82
CA ILE A 71 -0.41 5.91 -9.24
C ILE A 71 -0.41 5.04 -7.98
N VAL A 72 -1.59 4.56 -7.57
CA VAL A 72 -1.71 3.53 -6.54
C VAL A 72 -1.42 2.19 -7.18
N SER A 73 -0.42 1.48 -6.66
CA SER A 73 0.04 0.19 -7.17
C SER A 73 -1.07 -0.87 -7.19
N VAL A 74 -0.98 -1.79 -8.14
CA VAL A 74 -1.93 -2.91 -8.25
C VAL A 74 -1.69 -3.96 -7.17
N ASP A 75 -2.73 -4.74 -6.84
CA ASP A 75 -2.66 -5.89 -5.94
C ASP A 75 -2.38 -7.17 -6.72
N GLN A 76 -1.26 -7.18 -7.42
CA GLN A 76 -0.74 -8.29 -8.23
C GLN A 76 0.78 -8.34 -8.07
N PHE A 77 1.39 -9.45 -8.48
CA PHE A 77 2.83 -9.68 -8.42
C PHE A 77 3.40 -9.99 -9.80
N GLY A 78 4.71 -9.74 -9.96
CA GLY A 78 5.49 -10.14 -11.09
C GLY A 78 5.42 -9.15 -12.28
N GLU A 79 5.83 -9.63 -13.44
CA GLU A 79 6.03 -8.81 -14.64
C GLU A 79 4.76 -8.09 -15.08
N GLU A 80 3.60 -8.72 -14.94
CA GLU A 80 2.31 -8.10 -15.29
C GLU A 80 2.01 -6.87 -14.43
N ALA A 81 2.27 -6.93 -13.13
CA ALA A 81 2.11 -5.78 -12.23
C ALA A 81 3.04 -4.64 -12.64
N VAL A 82 4.31 -4.94 -12.91
CA VAL A 82 5.30 -3.94 -13.35
C VAL A 82 4.89 -3.33 -14.70
N GLN A 83 4.38 -4.13 -15.63
CA GLN A 83 3.91 -3.63 -16.92
C GLN A 83 2.69 -2.72 -16.79
N GLN A 84 1.74 -3.05 -15.93
CA GLN A 84 0.59 -2.18 -15.63
C GLN A 84 1.04 -0.84 -15.02
N HIS A 85 2.01 -0.85 -14.10
CA HIS A 85 2.60 0.37 -13.55
C HIS A 85 3.30 1.19 -14.64
N ARG A 86 4.07 0.54 -15.53
CA ARG A 86 4.72 1.19 -16.68
C ARG A 86 3.70 1.92 -17.55
N THR A 87 2.62 1.24 -17.95
CA THR A 87 1.55 1.82 -18.78
C THR A 87 0.95 3.07 -18.12
N ALA A 88 0.71 3.02 -16.82
CA ALA A 88 0.17 4.18 -16.09
C ALA A 88 1.17 5.34 -15.98
N ILE A 89 2.46 5.05 -15.75
CA ILE A 89 3.53 6.05 -15.69
C ILE A 89 3.69 6.75 -17.05
N GLU A 90 3.79 5.97 -18.12
CA GLU A 90 3.93 6.49 -19.49
C GLU A 90 2.71 7.34 -19.90
N ALA A 91 1.49 6.88 -19.55
CA ALA A 91 0.27 7.66 -19.79
C ALA A 91 0.27 9.01 -19.02
N ALA A 92 0.75 9.02 -17.77
CA ALA A 92 0.84 10.24 -16.98
C ALA A 92 1.84 11.23 -17.60
N VAL A 93 3.02 10.75 -17.99
CA VAL A 93 4.04 11.57 -18.67
C VAL A 93 3.52 12.11 -20.01
N LYS A 94 2.88 11.26 -20.83
CA LYS A 94 2.29 11.64 -22.11
C LYS A 94 1.16 12.67 -21.97
N ALA A 95 0.41 12.61 -20.88
CA ALA A 95 -0.63 13.60 -20.56
C ALA A 95 -0.06 14.95 -20.08
N GLY A 96 1.26 15.08 -19.93
CA GLY A 96 1.94 16.30 -19.51
C GLY A 96 1.94 16.51 -18.00
N ALA A 97 1.79 15.45 -17.21
CA ALA A 97 1.94 15.54 -15.75
C ALA A 97 3.35 16.03 -15.41
N ARG A 98 3.44 17.09 -14.60
CA ARG A 98 4.71 17.66 -14.15
C ARG A 98 5.41 16.77 -13.11
N ARG A 99 4.65 15.90 -12.43
CA ARG A 99 5.14 14.95 -11.44
C ARG A 99 4.30 13.69 -11.42
N VAL A 100 4.97 12.54 -11.32
CA VAL A 100 4.35 11.25 -11.04
C VAL A 100 4.62 10.88 -9.59
N VAL A 101 3.58 10.59 -8.83
CA VAL A 101 3.69 10.05 -7.47
C VAL A 101 3.26 8.59 -7.52
N TYR A 102 3.98 7.71 -6.86
CA TYR A 102 3.73 6.26 -6.90
C TYR A 102 3.73 5.66 -5.50
N THR A 103 2.80 4.78 -5.20
CA THR A 103 2.81 4.03 -3.93
C THR A 103 3.77 2.84 -4.04
N SER A 104 4.98 3.03 -3.52
CA SER A 104 6.02 2.01 -3.43
C SER A 104 5.99 1.31 -2.06
N HIS A 105 6.96 0.46 -1.77
CA HIS A 105 7.09 -0.28 -0.53
C HIS A 105 8.37 0.09 0.22
N MET A 106 8.31 0.11 1.57
CA MET A 106 9.44 0.45 2.44
C MET A 106 10.71 -0.35 2.18
N ALA A 107 10.55 -1.59 1.73
CA ALA A 107 11.63 -2.53 1.43
C ALA A 107 11.84 -2.74 -0.08
N ALA A 108 11.45 -1.77 -0.93
CA ALA A 108 11.65 -1.86 -2.38
C ALA A 108 13.14 -2.09 -2.69
N SER A 109 13.46 -3.28 -3.18
CA SER A 109 14.83 -3.73 -3.52
C SER A 109 14.78 -4.89 -4.51
N PRO A 110 15.67 -4.92 -5.52
CA PRO A 110 15.77 -6.06 -6.43
C PRO A 110 16.23 -7.35 -5.74
N ALA A 111 16.87 -7.23 -4.57
CA ALA A 111 17.35 -8.36 -3.77
C ALA A 111 16.35 -8.82 -2.70
N SER A 112 15.17 -8.20 -2.59
CA SER A 112 14.18 -8.59 -1.59
C SER A 112 13.70 -10.02 -1.78
N ARG A 113 13.43 -10.71 -0.67
CA ARG A 113 12.80 -12.04 -0.64
C ARG A 113 11.31 -11.99 -0.92
N PHE A 114 10.69 -10.82 -0.84
CA PHE A 114 9.28 -10.61 -1.14
C PHE A 114 9.08 -10.08 -2.56
N GLN A 115 8.30 -10.80 -3.38
CA GLN A 115 8.10 -10.45 -4.80
C GLN A 115 7.60 -9.02 -4.99
N ALA A 116 6.61 -8.57 -4.20
CA ALA A 116 6.11 -7.21 -4.31
C ALA A 116 7.22 -6.15 -4.15
N CYS A 117 8.17 -6.37 -3.26
CA CYS A 117 9.29 -5.42 -3.08
C CYS A 117 10.22 -5.38 -4.29
N ARG A 118 10.41 -6.51 -5.00
CA ARG A 118 11.16 -6.54 -6.26
C ARG A 118 10.41 -5.80 -7.37
N ASP A 119 9.09 -5.98 -7.44
CA ASP A 119 8.22 -5.31 -8.42
C ASP A 119 8.18 -3.80 -8.19
N HIS A 120 8.13 -3.38 -6.92
CA HIS A 120 8.25 -1.96 -6.56
C HIS A 120 9.60 -1.39 -6.93
N ALA A 121 10.69 -2.11 -6.72
CA ALA A 121 12.02 -1.68 -7.13
C ALA A 121 12.13 -1.53 -8.65
N ALA A 122 11.59 -2.48 -9.41
CA ALA A 122 11.53 -2.39 -10.88
C ALA A 122 10.68 -1.19 -11.35
N THR A 123 9.59 -0.89 -10.64
CA THR A 123 8.76 0.28 -10.94
C THR A 123 9.45 1.60 -10.57
N GLU A 124 10.20 1.65 -9.47
CA GLU A 124 11.02 2.83 -9.14
C GLU A 124 12.09 3.10 -10.22
N GLU A 125 12.63 2.06 -10.85
CA GLU A 125 13.57 2.19 -11.97
C GLU A 125 12.90 2.77 -13.22
N ILE A 126 11.65 2.36 -13.50
CA ILE A 126 10.84 2.93 -14.59
C ILE A 126 10.60 4.43 -14.32
N LEU A 127 10.22 4.78 -13.09
CA LEU A 127 10.00 6.17 -12.68
C LEU A 127 11.28 7.02 -12.86
N ARG A 128 12.43 6.49 -12.44
CA ARG A 128 13.72 7.17 -12.58
C ARG A 128 14.07 7.48 -14.03
N SER A 129 13.63 6.65 -14.96
CA SER A 129 13.91 6.76 -16.40
C SER A 129 12.76 7.39 -17.21
N CYS A 130 11.61 7.75 -16.59
CA CYS A 130 10.43 8.19 -17.32
C CYS A 130 10.50 9.63 -17.89
N GLY A 131 11.52 10.40 -17.54
CA GLY A 131 11.74 11.77 -18.04
C GLY A 131 10.90 12.85 -17.33
N ALA A 132 10.18 12.52 -16.27
CA ALA A 132 9.45 13.47 -15.44
C ALA A 132 9.91 13.40 -13.98
N PRO A 133 9.85 14.49 -13.22
CA PRO A 133 10.00 14.46 -11.76
C PRO A 133 9.04 13.44 -11.14
N TYR A 134 9.51 12.70 -10.13
CA TYR A 134 8.68 11.69 -9.48
C TYR A 134 8.89 11.64 -7.96
N THR A 135 7.94 11.06 -7.26
CA THR A 135 8.06 10.70 -5.85
C THR A 135 7.56 9.27 -5.67
N ALA A 136 8.40 8.37 -5.16
CA ALA A 136 8.00 7.03 -4.78
C ALA A 136 7.76 6.97 -3.26
N LEU A 137 6.50 6.81 -2.86
CA LEU A 137 6.09 6.72 -1.45
C LEU A 137 6.43 5.32 -0.94
N ARG A 138 7.52 5.14 -0.25
CA ARG A 138 7.96 3.86 0.33
C ARG A 138 7.13 3.53 1.57
N ASN A 139 5.88 3.16 1.34
CA ASN A 139 4.90 2.83 2.37
C ASN A 139 5.34 1.64 3.22
N GLY A 140 5.17 1.74 4.54
CA GLY A 140 5.30 0.64 5.47
C GLY A 140 4.28 -0.47 5.18
N PHE A 141 4.53 -1.66 5.73
CA PHE A 141 3.64 -2.80 5.53
C PHE A 141 2.25 -2.51 6.13
N TYR A 142 1.20 -2.79 5.39
CA TYR A 142 -0.14 -2.38 5.80
C TYR A 142 -0.63 -3.10 7.06
N ALA A 143 -1.04 -2.36 8.08
CA ALA A 143 -1.61 -2.89 9.32
C ALA A 143 -2.85 -3.78 9.07
N ALA A 144 -3.62 -3.50 8.02
CA ALA A 144 -4.75 -4.34 7.62
C ALA A 144 -4.34 -5.77 7.24
N SER A 145 -3.12 -5.97 6.73
CA SER A 145 -2.61 -7.31 6.41
C SER A 145 -2.34 -8.14 7.67
N ALA A 146 -1.99 -7.51 8.80
CA ALA A 146 -1.84 -8.21 10.07
C ALA A 146 -3.13 -8.96 10.47
N LEU A 147 -4.29 -8.33 10.25
CA LEU A 147 -5.59 -8.98 10.52
C LEU A 147 -5.91 -10.12 9.56
N GLN A 148 -5.51 -10.01 8.29
CA GLN A 148 -5.70 -11.10 7.34
C GLN A 148 -4.93 -12.36 7.79
N PHE A 149 -3.72 -12.19 8.31
CA PHE A 149 -2.94 -13.29 8.88
C PHE A 149 -3.52 -13.82 10.19
N LEU A 150 -4.10 -12.95 11.02
CA LEU A 150 -4.74 -13.35 12.29
C LEU A 150 -6.15 -13.90 12.09
N GLY A 151 -6.81 -13.62 10.95
CA GLY A 151 -8.21 -13.96 10.70
C GLY A 151 -8.59 -15.40 11.11
N PRO A 152 -7.88 -16.44 10.65
CA PRO A 152 -8.14 -17.81 11.03
C PRO A 152 -8.00 -18.10 12.53
N ALA A 153 -7.20 -17.31 13.24
CA ALA A 153 -6.97 -17.45 14.68
C ALA A 153 -8.03 -16.73 15.53
N LEU A 154 -8.83 -15.84 14.94
CA LEU A 154 -9.84 -15.07 15.70
C LEU A 154 -10.90 -16.00 16.34
N ASP A 155 -11.22 -17.11 15.72
CA ASP A 155 -12.17 -18.10 16.27
C ASP A 155 -11.46 -19.10 17.19
N SER A 156 -10.32 -19.65 16.76
CA SER A 156 -9.63 -20.75 17.44
C SER A 156 -8.69 -20.31 18.56
N GLY A 157 -8.20 -19.07 18.55
CA GLY A 157 -7.11 -18.60 19.40
C GLY A 157 -5.73 -19.16 19.02
N GLN A 158 -5.61 -19.90 17.91
CA GLN A 158 -4.37 -20.54 17.48
C GLN A 158 -3.73 -19.79 16.30
N VAL A 159 -2.61 -19.10 16.55
CA VAL A 159 -1.84 -18.39 15.52
C VAL A 159 -0.74 -19.32 15.00
N ALA A 160 -1.10 -20.23 14.09
CA ALA A 160 -0.20 -21.20 13.48
C ALA A 160 0.34 -20.66 12.15
N LEU A 161 1.48 -19.99 12.19
CA LEU A 161 2.14 -19.34 11.06
C LEU A 161 3.63 -19.72 11.00
N PRO A 162 4.32 -19.60 9.85
CA PRO A 162 5.78 -19.78 9.78
C PRO A 162 6.54 -18.89 10.75
N GLU A 163 7.81 -19.23 11.03
CA GLU A 163 8.71 -18.30 11.71
C GLU A 163 8.75 -16.97 10.98
N ASP A 164 8.77 -15.88 11.74
CA ASP A 164 8.70 -14.52 11.23
C ASP A 164 9.79 -13.62 11.85
N GLY A 165 9.72 -12.35 11.56
CA GLY A 165 10.51 -11.29 12.14
C GLY A 165 9.66 -10.02 12.33
N PRO A 166 10.24 -8.95 12.89
CA PRO A 166 9.52 -7.74 13.15
C PRO A 166 9.09 -7.03 11.84
N VAL A 167 7.85 -6.54 11.82
CA VAL A 167 7.25 -5.80 10.70
C VAL A 167 6.69 -4.46 11.19
N SER A 168 7.01 -3.38 10.50
CA SER A 168 6.46 -2.04 10.75
C SER A 168 5.06 -1.93 10.15
N TRP A 169 4.06 -2.44 10.89
CA TRP A 169 2.65 -2.43 10.51
C TRP A 169 2.09 -1.01 10.53
N THR A 170 1.82 -0.45 9.37
CA THR A 170 1.48 0.96 9.20
C THR A 170 0.05 1.14 8.74
N ALA A 171 -0.68 2.05 9.40
CA ALA A 171 -2.09 2.29 9.12
C ALA A 171 -2.29 2.98 7.75
N HIS A 172 -3.28 2.53 6.98
CA HIS A 172 -3.64 3.17 5.71
C HIS A 172 -3.98 4.65 5.88
N ALA A 173 -4.62 5.02 6.98
CA ALA A 173 -5.02 6.40 7.25
C ALA A 173 -3.80 7.35 7.33
N ASP A 174 -2.71 6.90 7.97
CA ASP A 174 -1.48 7.69 8.08
C ASP A 174 -0.76 7.79 6.73
N LEU A 175 -0.68 6.69 5.98
CA LEU A 175 -0.09 6.68 4.64
C LEU A 175 -0.89 7.54 3.66
N ALA A 176 -2.21 7.52 3.74
CA ALA A 176 -3.09 8.37 2.95
C ALA A 176 -2.92 9.85 3.28
N GLU A 177 -2.77 10.18 4.57
CA GLU A 177 -2.50 11.55 5.01
C GLU A 177 -1.14 12.04 4.52
N ALA A 178 -0.09 11.22 4.59
CA ALA A 178 1.23 11.52 4.05
C ALA A 178 1.20 11.71 2.52
N ALA A 179 0.51 10.83 1.80
CA ALA A 179 0.34 10.96 0.35
C ALA A 179 -0.37 12.27 -0.01
N ALA A 180 -1.45 12.62 0.70
CA ALA A 180 -2.16 13.88 0.50
C ALA A 180 -1.30 15.12 0.82
N ALA A 181 -0.47 15.05 1.87
CA ALA A 181 0.46 16.12 2.22
C ALA A 181 1.50 16.35 1.11
N ILE A 182 2.07 15.28 0.56
CA ILE A 182 3.05 15.35 -0.55
C ILE A 182 2.40 15.87 -1.84
N LEU A 183 1.17 15.43 -2.15
CA LEU A 183 0.43 15.92 -3.33
C LEU A 183 0.04 17.40 -3.21
N ALA A 184 -0.24 17.88 -2.01
CA ALA A 184 -0.58 19.28 -1.77
C ALA A 184 0.65 20.20 -1.77
N ASP A 185 1.84 19.68 -1.44
CA ASP A 185 3.13 20.39 -1.41
C ASP A 185 4.06 19.79 -2.48
N GLU A 186 3.80 20.15 -3.74
CA GLU A 186 4.49 19.61 -4.92
C GLU A 186 5.99 19.86 -4.85
N GLY A 187 6.78 18.78 -4.98
CA GLY A 187 8.25 18.85 -4.98
C GLY A 187 8.90 18.73 -3.59
N ARG A 188 8.12 18.51 -2.54
CA ARG A 188 8.65 18.25 -1.18
C ARG A 188 9.62 17.07 -1.13
N TYR A 189 9.39 16.06 -1.96
CA TYR A 189 10.29 14.91 -2.13
C TYR A 189 10.52 14.65 -3.62
N ASP A 190 11.79 14.46 -4.00
CA ASP A 190 12.21 13.99 -5.31
C ASP A 190 12.82 12.59 -5.18
N GLY A 191 12.34 11.65 -5.98
CA GLY A 191 12.73 10.25 -5.91
C GLY A 191 12.02 9.49 -4.79
N PRO A 192 12.59 8.36 -4.33
CA PRO A 192 12.03 7.58 -3.23
C PRO A 192 12.07 8.34 -1.92
N THR A 193 10.96 8.28 -1.15
CA THR A 193 10.95 8.77 0.23
C THR A 193 11.79 7.84 1.13
N PRO A 194 12.25 8.31 2.30
CA PRO A 194 12.55 7.40 3.40
C PRO A 194 11.34 6.47 3.68
N PRO A 195 11.52 5.33 4.37
CA PRO A 195 10.41 4.46 4.73
C PRO A 195 9.32 5.21 5.51
N LEU A 196 8.09 5.14 5.02
CA LEU A 196 6.92 5.73 5.68
C LEU A 196 6.31 4.72 6.64
N THR A 197 6.78 4.67 7.88
CA THR A 197 6.54 3.57 8.81
C THR A 197 5.88 4.01 10.12
N ALA A 198 5.19 3.06 10.76
CA ALA A 198 4.82 3.18 12.16
C ALA A 198 6.08 3.29 13.06
N THR A 199 5.89 3.72 14.30
CA THR A 199 6.97 3.94 15.28
C THR A 199 7.50 2.65 15.92
N ARG A 200 6.85 1.51 15.69
CA ARG A 200 7.21 0.20 16.23
C ARG A 200 7.08 -0.88 15.17
N SER A 201 8.03 -1.81 15.18
CA SER A 201 7.91 -3.07 14.44
C SER A 201 7.53 -4.19 15.40
N LEU A 202 6.62 -5.07 14.98
CA LEU A 202 6.00 -6.12 15.78
C LEU A 202 6.01 -7.45 15.03
N THR A 203 6.27 -8.53 15.74
CA THR A 203 6.18 -9.91 15.25
C THR A 203 4.74 -10.43 15.32
N PHE A 204 4.45 -11.58 14.70
CA PHE A 204 3.16 -12.25 14.89
C PHE A 204 2.94 -12.74 16.31
N GLY A 205 4.00 -12.97 17.09
CA GLY A 205 3.89 -13.22 18.53
C GLY A 205 3.38 -12.01 19.30
N ASP A 206 3.90 -10.82 18.98
CA ASP A 206 3.40 -9.55 19.54
C ASP A 206 1.94 -9.32 19.13
N LEU A 207 1.57 -9.63 17.87
CA LEU A 207 0.19 -9.53 17.39
C LEU A 207 -0.76 -10.45 18.16
N ALA A 208 -0.36 -11.69 18.43
CA ALA A 208 -1.13 -12.62 19.25
C ALA A 208 -1.35 -12.07 20.66
N THR A 209 -0.32 -11.47 21.26
CA THR A 209 -0.40 -10.81 22.58
C THR A 209 -1.36 -9.62 22.56
N LEU A 210 -1.29 -8.78 21.53
CA LEU A 210 -2.20 -7.65 21.36
C LEU A 210 -3.65 -8.11 21.17
N ALA A 211 -3.89 -9.13 20.34
CA ALA A 211 -5.22 -9.71 20.10
C ALA A 211 -5.81 -10.27 21.41
N ALA A 212 -5.00 -10.97 22.22
CA ALA A 212 -5.42 -11.46 23.52
C ALA A 212 -5.85 -10.32 24.45
N GLY A 213 -5.05 -9.25 24.52
CA GLY A 213 -5.36 -8.08 25.35
C GLY A 213 -6.62 -7.30 24.91
N ILE A 214 -6.91 -7.30 23.59
CA ILE A 214 -8.09 -6.61 23.04
C ILE A 214 -9.37 -7.44 23.23
N THR A 215 -9.31 -8.74 22.96
CA THR A 215 -10.48 -9.61 22.94
C THR A 215 -10.80 -10.26 24.29
N GLY A 216 -9.86 -10.20 25.25
CA GLY A 216 -9.95 -10.90 26.53
C GLY A 216 -9.85 -12.43 26.42
N ARG A 217 -9.48 -12.97 25.24
CA ARG A 217 -9.35 -14.41 24.96
C ARG A 217 -7.87 -14.78 24.79
N PRO A 218 -7.45 -15.98 25.15
CA PRO A 218 -6.07 -16.40 24.93
C PRO A 218 -5.78 -16.62 23.44
N PHE A 219 -4.61 -16.17 22.99
CA PHE A 219 -4.05 -16.46 21.68
C PHE A 219 -2.68 -17.12 21.85
N THR A 220 -2.49 -18.27 21.23
CA THR A 220 -1.25 -19.03 21.28
C THR A 220 -0.57 -18.97 19.92
N ARG A 221 0.67 -18.45 19.90
CA ARG A 221 1.53 -18.46 18.70
C ARG A 221 2.27 -19.78 18.61
N THR A 222 2.13 -20.49 17.49
CA THR A 222 2.88 -21.70 17.15
C THR A 222 3.59 -21.49 15.82
N ALA A 223 4.91 -21.62 15.82
CA ALA A 223 5.68 -21.64 14.58
C ALA A 223 5.48 -22.98 13.87
N VAL A 224 5.09 -22.92 12.59
CA VAL A 224 4.97 -24.11 11.75
C VAL A 224 6.04 -24.09 10.66
N PRO A 225 6.54 -25.28 10.21
CA PRO A 225 7.47 -25.34 9.08
C PRO A 225 6.87 -24.73 7.81
N ASP A 226 7.70 -24.08 6.99
CA ASP A 226 7.29 -23.40 5.77
C ASP A 226 6.54 -24.32 4.79
N ASP A 227 6.99 -25.59 4.64
CA ASP A 227 6.34 -26.57 3.77
C ASP A 227 4.97 -27.03 4.30
N VAL A 228 4.80 -27.08 5.62
CA VAL A 228 3.49 -27.35 6.24
C VAL A 228 2.52 -26.23 5.96
N TYR A 229 2.96 -24.97 6.11
CA TYR A 229 2.09 -23.82 5.86
C TYR A 229 1.71 -23.70 4.38
N ARG A 230 2.67 -23.96 3.45
CA ARG A 230 2.36 -24.03 2.01
C ARG A 230 1.27 -25.06 1.70
N ARG A 231 1.37 -26.27 2.29
CA ARG A 231 0.33 -27.29 2.12
C ARG A 231 -1.04 -26.83 2.64
N HIS A 232 -1.08 -26.24 3.83
CA HIS A 232 -2.33 -25.70 4.37
C HIS A 232 -2.97 -24.66 3.46
N LEU A 233 -2.18 -23.74 2.91
CA LEU A 233 -2.68 -22.73 1.96
C LEU A 233 -3.22 -23.39 0.67
N ALA A 234 -2.51 -24.36 0.12
CA ALA A 234 -2.92 -25.08 -1.09
C ALA A 234 -4.19 -25.89 -0.85
N GLU A 235 -4.33 -26.59 0.29
CA GLU A 235 -5.52 -27.31 0.72
C GLU A 235 -6.72 -26.37 0.94
N ALA A 236 -6.48 -25.13 1.36
CA ALA A 236 -7.47 -24.08 1.46
C ALA A 236 -7.84 -23.45 0.09
N GLY A 237 -7.27 -23.94 -1.01
CA GLY A 237 -7.57 -23.49 -2.38
C GLY A 237 -6.88 -22.17 -2.77
N VAL A 238 -5.84 -21.77 -2.05
CA VAL A 238 -5.07 -20.55 -2.41
C VAL A 238 -4.23 -20.85 -3.68
N PRO A 239 -4.31 -20.02 -4.73
CA PRO A 239 -3.52 -20.20 -5.95
C PRO A 239 -2.01 -20.20 -5.67
N ALA A 240 -1.23 -20.98 -6.44
CA ALA A 240 0.18 -21.23 -6.16
C ALA A 240 1.04 -19.96 -6.15
N ASP A 241 0.78 -19.01 -7.05
CA ASP A 241 1.43 -17.70 -7.10
C ASP A 241 1.16 -16.87 -5.83
N ARG A 242 -0.07 -16.94 -5.31
CA ARG A 242 -0.46 -16.31 -4.05
C ARG A 242 0.18 -16.99 -2.84
N VAL A 243 0.32 -18.33 -2.86
CA VAL A 243 1.04 -19.07 -1.83
C VAL A 243 2.48 -18.58 -1.72
N GLU A 244 3.21 -18.50 -2.84
CA GLU A 244 4.59 -18.02 -2.83
C GLU A 244 4.69 -16.53 -2.47
N GLY A 245 3.72 -15.72 -2.88
CA GLY A 245 3.60 -14.34 -2.42
C GLY A 245 3.49 -14.25 -0.89
N LEU A 246 2.58 -15.01 -0.26
CA LEU A 246 2.42 -15.05 1.19
C LEU A 246 3.67 -15.57 1.91
N MET A 247 4.32 -16.62 1.38
CA MET A 247 5.57 -17.16 1.93
C MET A 247 6.70 -16.14 1.89
N GLY A 248 6.75 -15.32 0.84
CA GLY A 248 7.71 -14.22 0.70
C GLY A 248 7.65 -13.23 1.86
N VAL A 249 6.46 -12.98 2.42
CA VAL A 249 6.29 -12.11 3.60
C VAL A 249 7.08 -12.63 4.80
N PHE A 250 6.93 -13.92 5.14
CA PHE A 250 7.64 -14.53 6.27
C PHE A 250 9.14 -14.57 6.02
N THR A 251 9.56 -14.92 4.80
CA THR A 251 10.97 -15.01 4.44
C THR A 251 11.68 -13.66 4.52
N ALA A 252 11.03 -12.61 4.03
CA ALA A 252 11.54 -11.24 4.10
C ALA A 252 11.51 -10.69 5.54
N ALA A 253 10.45 -10.97 6.31
CA ALA A 253 10.36 -10.58 7.71
C ALA A 253 11.48 -11.19 8.54
N ARG A 254 11.77 -12.51 8.41
CA ARG A 254 12.91 -13.19 9.05
C ARG A 254 14.24 -12.55 8.69
N ALA A 255 14.37 -12.03 7.48
CA ALA A 255 15.56 -11.31 7.04
C ALA A 255 15.64 -9.87 7.55
N GLY A 256 14.63 -9.39 8.29
CA GLY A 256 14.57 -8.03 8.82
C GLY A 256 14.20 -6.96 7.79
N GLU A 257 13.74 -7.35 6.59
CA GLU A 257 13.47 -6.39 5.51
C GLU A 257 12.34 -5.39 5.85
N PHE A 258 11.44 -5.75 6.79
CA PHE A 258 10.29 -4.93 7.20
C PHE A 258 10.44 -4.29 8.57
N ALA A 259 11.62 -4.41 9.20
CA ALA A 259 11.84 -3.93 10.56
C ALA A 259 12.17 -2.42 10.66
N ALA A 260 12.49 -1.79 9.54
CA ALA A 260 12.90 -0.38 9.52
C ALA A 260 11.82 0.52 10.15
N GLN A 261 12.29 1.52 10.89
CA GLN A 261 11.48 2.59 11.48
C GLN A 261 12.10 3.91 11.07
N ASP A 262 11.29 4.86 10.63
CA ASP A 262 11.76 6.16 10.19
C ASP A 262 10.77 7.26 10.63
N PRO A 263 11.25 8.43 11.11
CA PRO A 263 10.40 9.51 11.59
C PRO A 263 9.66 10.27 10.48
N THR A 264 9.95 10.01 9.21
CA THR A 264 9.41 10.76 8.07
C THR A 264 7.90 10.74 8.03
N LEU A 265 7.25 9.59 8.31
CA LEU A 265 5.79 9.53 8.33
C LEU A 265 5.22 10.46 9.40
N ALA A 266 5.74 10.42 10.63
CA ALA A 266 5.30 11.30 11.72
C ALA A 266 5.50 12.79 11.37
N ALA A 267 6.62 13.12 10.74
CA ALA A 267 6.93 14.49 10.29
C ALA A 267 5.99 14.98 9.18
N LEU A 268 5.59 14.09 8.26
CA LEU A 268 4.67 14.41 7.17
C LEU A 268 3.24 14.67 7.66
N ILE A 269 2.77 13.87 8.62
CA ILE A 269 1.39 13.97 9.13
C ILE A 269 1.27 14.90 10.35
N GLY A 270 2.39 15.38 10.90
CA GLY A 270 2.42 16.32 12.04
C GLY A 270 2.00 15.72 13.38
N ARG A 271 1.97 14.40 13.50
CA ARG A 271 1.61 13.64 14.71
C ARG A 271 2.25 12.27 14.72
N ALA A 272 2.20 11.58 15.84
CA ALA A 272 2.58 10.17 15.88
C ALA A 272 1.64 9.33 14.97
N PRO A 273 2.18 8.39 14.17
CA PRO A 273 1.39 7.40 13.46
C PRO A 273 0.51 6.57 14.41
N VAL A 274 -0.62 6.10 13.91
CA VAL A 274 -1.56 5.28 14.67
C VAL A 274 -0.86 3.99 15.11
N ASP A 275 -0.94 3.69 16.41
CA ASP A 275 -0.44 2.43 16.96
C ASP A 275 -1.27 1.24 16.42
N LEU A 276 -0.59 0.12 16.14
CA LEU A 276 -1.26 -1.07 15.63
C LEU A 276 -2.36 -1.58 16.57
N ALA A 277 -2.19 -1.47 17.88
CA ALA A 277 -3.23 -1.87 18.83
C ALA A 277 -4.51 -1.05 18.67
N ALA A 278 -4.40 0.24 18.34
CA ALA A 278 -5.56 1.08 18.03
C ALA A 278 -6.23 0.63 16.73
N SER A 279 -5.43 0.36 15.68
CA SER A 279 -5.94 -0.16 14.41
C SER A 279 -6.64 -1.53 14.56
N LEU A 280 -6.09 -2.41 15.40
CA LEU A 280 -6.69 -3.72 15.69
C LEU A 280 -8.00 -3.58 16.47
N ARG A 281 -8.10 -2.69 17.47
CA ARG A 281 -9.33 -2.45 18.20
C ARG A 281 -10.47 -1.98 17.29
N GLU A 282 -10.19 -1.02 16.41
CA GLU A 282 -11.18 -0.51 15.45
C GLU A 282 -11.73 -1.60 14.52
N GLN A 283 -10.95 -2.62 14.23
CA GLN A 283 -11.31 -3.67 13.29
C GLN A 283 -11.84 -4.95 13.97
N LEU A 284 -11.59 -5.13 15.28
CA LEU A 284 -12.07 -6.26 16.07
C LEU A 284 -13.33 -5.91 16.91
N ALA A 285 -13.67 -4.63 17.01
CA ALA A 285 -14.90 -4.16 17.64
C ALA A 285 -16.10 -4.31 16.70
#